data_a910d9e190c6de3c2c07f6b05c8291ab
#
_entry.id   a910d9e190c6de3c2c07f6b05c8291ab
#
_cell.length_a   1.000
_cell.length_b   1.000
_cell.length_c   1.000
_cell.angle_alpha   90.00
_cell.angle_beta   90.00
_cell.angle_gamma   90.00
#
_symmetry.space_group_name_H-M   'P 1'
#
loop_
_entity.id
_entity.type
_entity.pdbx_description
1 polymer ?
#
loop_
_entity_poly.entity_id
_entity_poly.type
_entity_poly.pdbx_seq_one_letter_code
_entity_poly.pdbx_strand_id
1 'polypeptide(L)'
;MVNKYLLAIILLIASSFFWSGNFFAGKIAYNTDLSPFKLSFFRWTLAFIILLPFTYSEIRKNLKYYKENLLLISLIAFLGVTIFNSFTYISLQTTLVINSALMNSVTPVLIIGFSWLIFKTKTSLLQFIGIFLSVIGAFC
;
A
#
# COMPACT_ATOMS: atom_id res chain seq x y z
N MET A 1 -1.51 30.86 -5.34
CA MET A 1 -1.13 29.56 -5.94
C MET A 1 -0.53 28.69 -4.83
N VAL A 2 -1.15 27.56 -4.52
CA VAL A 2 -0.59 26.63 -3.51
C VAL A 2 0.75 26.13 -4.04
N ASN A 3 1.79 26.21 -3.20
CA ASN A 3 3.10 25.71 -3.58
C ASN A 3 2.97 24.19 -3.83
N LYS A 4 3.36 23.71 -5.01
CA LYS A 4 3.24 22.30 -5.41
C LYS A 4 3.92 21.37 -4.40
N TYR A 5 5.03 21.80 -3.80
CA TYR A 5 5.72 21.04 -2.76
C TYR A 5 4.92 20.95 -1.47
N LEU A 6 4.27 22.05 -1.05
CA LEU A 6 3.41 22.05 0.14
C LEU A 6 2.21 21.13 -0.05
N LEU A 7 1.57 21.19 -1.22
CA LEU A 7 0.48 20.27 -1.56
C LEU A 7 0.93 18.81 -1.53
N ALA A 8 2.08 18.49 -2.10
CA ALA A 8 2.63 17.13 -2.08
C ALA A 8 2.89 16.65 -0.65
N ILE A 9 3.45 17.49 0.22
CA ILE A 9 3.69 17.15 1.63
C ILE A 9 2.37 16.89 2.36
N ILE A 10 1.37 17.75 2.18
CA ILE A 10 0.03 17.57 2.79
C ILE A 10 -0.59 16.25 2.34
N LEU A 11 -0.53 15.94 1.04
CA LEU A 11 -1.07 14.70 0.51
C LEU A 11 -0.34 13.46 1.04
N LEU A 12 0.98 13.52 1.21
CA LEU A 12 1.76 12.44 1.82
C LEU A 12 1.40 12.21 3.28
N ILE A 13 1.26 13.27 4.06
CA ILE A 13 0.83 13.18 5.47
C ILE A 13 -0.58 12.60 5.55
N ALA A 14 -1.52 13.11 4.75
CA ALA A 14 -2.88 12.58 4.71
C ALA A 14 -2.92 11.10 4.30
N SER A 15 -2.15 10.71 3.28
CA SER A 15 -2.03 9.31 2.85
C SER A 15 -1.53 8.42 3.99
N SER A 16 -0.49 8.83 4.69
CA SER A 16 0.07 8.08 5.83
C SER A 16 -0.93 7.95 6.98
N PHE A 17 -1.68 9.02 7.27
CA PHE A 17 -2.74 9.02 8.26
C PHE A 17 -3.86 8.02 7.91
N PHE A 18 -4.38 8.07 6.68
CA PHE A 18 -5.40 7.12 6.22
C PHE A 18 -4.86 5.69 6.16
N TRP A 19 -3.57 5.51 5.82
CA TRP A 19 -2.93 4.20 5.83
C TRP A 19 -2.86 3.61 7.24
N SER A 20 -2.53 4.41 8.25
CA SER A 20 -2.53 3.94 9.63
C SER A 20 -3.92 3.50 10.11
N GLY A 21 -4.97 4.21 9.70
CA GLY A 21 -6.36 3.83 9.96
C GLY A 21 -6.73 2.44 9.42
N ASN A 22 -6.06 1.98 8.37
CA ASN A 22 -6.25 0.64 7.82
C ASN A 22 -5.92 -0.47 8.84
N PHE A 23 -4.84 -0.32 9.62
CA PHE A 23 -4.45 -1.28 10.64
C PHE A 23 -5.45 -1.32 11.79
N PHE A 24 -5.96 -0.16 12.21
CA PHE A 24 -7.01 -0.08 13.21
C PHE A 24 -8.30 -0.76 12.74
N ALA A 25 -8.74 -0.50 11.51
CA ALA A 25 -9.90 -1.16 10.93
C ALA A 25 -9.73 -2.69 10.89
N GLY A 26 -8.54 -3.17 10.55
CA GLY A 26 -8.23 -4.60 10.58
C GLY A 26 -8.33 -5.21 11.98
N LYS A 27 -7.86 -4.51 13.01
CA LYS A 27 -7.94 -4.98 14.40
C LYS A 27 -9.36 -4.95 14.95
N ILE A 28 -10.15 -3.91 14.64
CA ILE A 28 -11.57 -3.84 15.01
C ILE A 28 -12.35 -4.98 14.36
N ALA A 29 -12.12 -5.23 13.07
CA ALA A 29 -12.77 -6.32 12.35
C ALA A 29 -12.46 -7.69 12.96
N TYR A 30 -11.24 -7.91 13.42
CA TYR A 30 -10.87 -9.12 14.15
C TYR A 30 -11.70 -9.28 15.44
N ASN A 31 -11.87 -8.22 16.21
CA ASN A 31 -12.65 -8.25 17.45
C ASN A 31 -14.15 -8.46 17.24
N THR A 32 -14.63 -8.32 16.00
CA THR A 32 -16.03 -8.56 15.60
C THR A 32 -16.20 -9.86 14.81
N ASP A 33 -15.23 -10.79 14.87
CA ASP A 33 -15.20 -12.07 14.15
C ASP A 33 -15.36 -11.94 12.63
N LEU A 34 -15.04 -10.77 12.07
CA LEU A 34 -15.03 -10.57 10.63
C LEU A 34 -13.78 -11.18 10.00
N SER A 35 -13.97 -12.12 9.10
CA SER A 35 -12.86 -12.75 8.39
C SER A 35 -12.00 -11.72 7.62
N PRO A 36 -10.64 -11.83 7.65
CA PRO A 36 -9.73 -10.97 6.88
C PRO A 36 -10.09 -10.83 5.40
N PHE A 37 -10.50 -11.91 4.78
CA PHE A 37 -10.91 -11.92 3.37
C PHE A 37 -12.20 -11.14 3.13
N LYS A 38 -13.19 -11.27 4.04
CA LYS A 38 -14.43 -10.48 3.96
C LYS A 38 -14.16 -8.99 4.12
N LEU A 39 -13.32 -8.62 5.09
CA LEU A 39 -12.93 -7.23 5.29
C LEU A 39 -12.26 -6.66 4.04
N SER A 40 -11.27 -7.38 3.49
CA SER A 40 -10.57 -6.98 2.27
C SER A 40 -11.56 -6.81 1.11
N PHE A 41 -12.44 -7.77 0.89
CA PHE A 41 -13.45 -7.73 -0.17
C PHE A 41 -14.37 -6.51 -0.06
N PHE A 42 -14.98 -6.28 1.09
CA PHE A 42 -15.90 -5.15 1.27
C PHE A 42 -15.21 -3.80 1.09
N ARG A 43 -14.01 -3.64 1.62
CA ARG A 43 -13.25 -2.39 1.48
C ARG A 43 -12.92 -2.08 0.02
N TRP A 44 -12.41 -3.06 -0.71
CA TRP A 44 -12.04 -2.87 -2.11
C TRP A 44 -13.25 -2.72 -3.02
N THR A 45 -14.36 -3.42 -2.71
CA THR A 45 -15.63 -3.24 -3.42
C THR A 45 -16.17 -1.83 -3.20
N LEU A 46 -16.15 -1.34 -1.96
CA LEU A 46 -16.57 0.03 -1.66
C LEU A 46 -15.69 1.07 -2.34
N ALA A 47 -14.36 0.89 -2.29
CA ALA A 47 -13.43 1.76 -2.99
C ALA A 47 -13.68 1.76 -4.50
N PHE A 48 -13.94 0.61 -5.10
CA PHE A 48 -14.27 0.50 -6.53
C PHE A 48 -15.55 1.27 -6.87
N ILE A 49 -16.63 1.09 -6.09
CA ILE A 49 -17.90 1.79 -6.31
C ILE A 49 -17.73 3.31 -6.23
N ILE A 50 -16.96 3.80 -5.24
CA ILE A 50 -16.72 5.23 -5.04
C ILE A 50 -15.84 5.80 -6.18
N LEU A 51 -14.80 5.09 -6.58
CA LEU A 51 -13.82 5.59 -7.56
C LEU A 51 -14.31 5.45 -9.01
N LEU A 52 -15.16 4.47 -9.29
CA LEU A 52 -15.62 4.16 -10.65
C LEU A 52 -16.17 5.39 -11.41
N PRO A 53 -17.06 6.23 -10.85
CA PRO A 53 -17.59 7.38 -11.55
C PRO A 53 -16.50 8.40 -11.93
N PHE A 54 -15.46 8.55 -11.12
CA PHE A 54 -14.37 9.49 -11.37
C PHE A 54 -13.37 8.95 -12.41
N THR A 55 -13.17 7.64 -12.46
CA THR A 55 -12.17 6.99 -13.31
C THR A 55 -12.76 6.44 -14.62
N TYR A 56 -14.08 6.34 -14.72
CA TYR A 56 -14.77 5.72 -15.86
C TYR A 56 -14.35 6.28 -17.22
N SER A 57 -14.26 7.61 -17.34
CA SER A 57 -13.85 8.28 -18.59
C SER A 57 -12.44 7.87 -19.02
N GLU A 58 -11.50 7.82 -18.07
CA GLU A 58 -10.11 7.44 -18.35
C GLU A 58 -9.97 5.95 -18.66
N ILE A 59 -10.72 5.10 -17.96
CA ILE A 59 -10.77 3.66 -18.27
C ILE A 59 -11.26 3.43 -19.69
N ARG A 60 -12.33 4.13 -20.09
CA ARG A 60 -12.91 3.99 -21.43
C ARG A 60 -11.96 4.45 -22.54
N LYS A 61 -11.23 5.55 -22.33
CA LYS A 61 -10.23 6.05 -23.27
C LYS A 61 -9.07 5.07 -23.48
N ASN A 62 -8.66 4.40 -22.41
CA ASN A 62 -7.50 3.51 -22.40
C ASN A 62 -7.88 2.01 -22.45
N LEU A 63 -9.10 1.68 -22.82
CA LEU A 63 -9.62 0.31 -22.74
C LEU A 63 -8.77 -0.69 -23.57
N LYS A 64 -8.22 -0.26 -24.70
CA LYS A 64 -7.34 -1.08 -25.52
C LYS A 64 -6.08 -1.47 -24.76
N TYR A 65 -5.42 -0.50 -24.11
CA TYR A 65 -4.22 -0.73 -23.30
C TYR A 65 -4.50 -1.69 -22.13
N TYR A 66 -5.64 -1.54 -21.45
CA TYR A 66 -6.01 -2.46 -20.36
C TYR A 66 -6.26 -3.88 -20.85
N LYS A 67 -6.88 -4.06 -22.02
CA LYS A 67 -7.11 -5.38 -22.59
C LYS A 67 -5.80 -6.06 -23.03
N GLU A 68 -4.88 -5.32 -23.61
CA GLU A 68 -3.58 -5.83 -24.05
C GLU A 68 -2.69 -6.26 -22.86
N ASN A 69 -2.83 -5.59 -21.71
CA ASN A 69 -2.03 -5.85 -20.51
C ASN A 69 -2.84 -6.51 -19.38
N LEU A 70 -3.98 -7.11 -19.69
CA LEU A 70 -4.92 -7.63 -18.69
C LEU A 70 -4.27 -8.62 -17.71
N LEU A 71 -3.44 -9.55 -18.22
CA LEU A 71 -2.75 -10.54 -17.40
C LEU A 71 -1.82 -9.86 -16.37
N LEU A 72 -1.01 -8.92 -16.83
CA LEU A 72 -0.07 -8.20 -15.97
C LEU A 72 -0.80 -7.37 -14.90
N ILE A 73 -1.84 -6.64 -15.30
CA ILE A 73 -2.65 -5.81 -14.41
C ILE A 73 -3.37 -6.68 -13.39
N SER A 74 -3.94 -7.81 -13.80
CA SER A 74 -4.59 -8.76 -12.91
C SER A 74 -3.62 -9.37 -11.91
N LEU A 75 -2.41 -9.72 -12.34
CA LEU A 75 -1.36 -10.27 -11.47
C LEU A 75 -0.93 -9.23 -10.42
N ILE A 76 -0.68 -8.00 -10.84
CA ILE A 76 -0.31 -6.90 -9.93
C ILE A 76 -1.45 -6.63 -8.92
N ALA A 77 -2.69 -6.59 -9.39
CA ALA A 77 -3.85 -6.41 -8.52
C ALA A 77 -4.01 -7.57 -7.53
N PHE A 78 -3.87 -8.80 -7.99
CA PHE A 78 -3.96 -9.98 -7.13
C PHE A 78 -2.88 -9.99 -6.05
N LEU A 79 -1.63 -9.76 -6.40
CA LEU A 79 -0.52 -9.73 -5.44
C LEU A 79 -0.58 -8.51 -4.53
N GLY A 80 -0.75 -7.31 -5.09
CA GLY A 80 -0.68 -6.06 -4.34
C GLY A 80 -1.94 -5.73 -3.53
N VAL A 81 -3.10 -6.21 -3.97
CA VAL A 81 -4.37 -5.95 -3.30
C VAL A 81 -4.81 -7.17 -2.49
N THR A 82 -5.05 -8.30 -3.15
CA THR A 82 -5.66 -9.45 -2.49
C THR A 82 -4.69 -10.11 -1.51
N ILE A 83 -3.52 -10.49 -1.98
CA ILE A 83 -2.51 -11.18 -1.16
C ILE A 83 -2.01 -10.28 -0.05
N PHE A 84 -1.49 -9.11 -0.38
CA PHE A 84 -0.88 -8.19 0.58
C PHE A 84 -1.85 -7.78 1.71
N ASN A 85 -3.07 -7.36 1.37
CA ASN A 85 -4.03 -6.94 2.40
C ASN A 85 -4.53 -8.12 3.24
N SER A 86 -4.79 -9.28 2.63
CA SER A 86 -5.23 -10.45 3.37
C SER A 86 -4.18 -10.91 4.37
N PHE A 87 -2.91 -10.98 3.98
CA PHE A 87 -1.82 -11.33 4.90
C PHE A 87 -1.64 -10.28 6.00
N THR A 88 -1.77 -8.99 5.68
CA THR A 88 -1.74 -7.93 6.69
C THR A 88 -2.84 -8.13 7.74
N TYR A 89 -4.06 -8.43 7.33
CA TYR A 89 -5.17 -8.65 8.27
C TYR A 89 -5.05 -9.96 9.03
N ILE A 90 -4.48 -11.00 8.44
CA ILE A 90 -4.17 -12.24 9.15
C ILE A 90 -3.11 -11.97 10.24
N SER A 91 -2.09 -11.19 9.95
CA SER A 91 -1.06 -10.83 10.93
C SER A 91 -1.64 -10.10 12.13
N LEU A 92 -2.65 -9.24 11.93
CA LEU A 92 -3.34 -8.51 12.99
C LEU A 92 -4.16 -9.42 13.95
N GLN A 93 -4.43 -10.66 13.56
CA GLN A 93 -5.07 -11.62 14.43
C GLN A 93 -4.12 -12.14 15.54
N THR A 94 -2.84 -12.25 15.20
CA THR A 94 -1.83 -12.88 16.06
C THR A 94 -0.83 -11.90 16.69
N THR A 95 -0.76 -10.64 16.15
CA THR A 95 0.21 -9.65 16.60
C THR A 95 -0.46 -8.33 17.01
N LEU A 96 0.30 -7.48 17.68
CA LEU A 96 -0.12 -6.12 17.98
C LEU A 96 -0.11 -5.27 16.69
N VAL A 97 -1.01 -4.28 16.63
CA VAL A 97 -1.10 -3.34 15.51
C VAL A 97 0.23 -2.66 15.22
N ILE A 98 0.96 -2.30 16.28
CA ILE A 98 2.26 -1.65 16.17
C ILE A 98 3.30 -2.54 15.46
N ASN A 99 3.34 -3.83 15.78
CA ASN A 99 4.28 -4.76 15.15
C ASN A 99 4.02 -4.92 13.65
N SER A 100 2.73 -5.04 13.26
CA SER A 100 2.34 -5.10 11.85
C SER A 100 2.67 -3.80 11.11
N ALA A 101 2.52 -2.64 11.76
CA ALA A 101 2.88 -1.35 11.18
C ALA A 101 4.39 -1.19 11.03
N LEU A 102 5.18 -1.63 12.03
CA LEU A 102 6.64 -1.58 11.99
C LEU A 102 7.21 -2.46 10.88
N MET A 103 6.62 -3.62 10.61
CA MET A 103 7.04 -4.48 9.50
C MET A 103 6.93 -3.78 8.13
N ASN A 104 5.99 -2.85 7.97
CA ASN A 104 5.94 -2.03 6.76
C ASN A 104 7.12 -1.08 6.58
N SER A 105 7.82 -0.72 7.65
CA SER A 105 9.04 0.11 7.57
C SER A 105 10.20 -0.61 6.86
N VAL A 106 10.15 -1.94 6.79
CA VAL A 106 11.12 -2.77 6.07
C VAL A 106 10.86 -2.75 4.55
N THR A 107 9.63 -2.44 4.13
CA THR A 107 9.25 -2.45 2.71
C THR A 107 10.13 -1.57 1.82
N PRO A 108 10.48 -0.32 2.16
CA PRO A 108 11.39 0.50 1.34
C PRO A 108 12.77 -0.13 1.17
N VAL A 109 13.27 -0.82 2.19
CA VAL A 109 14.57 -1.53 2.15
C VAL A 109 14.52 -2.64 1.10
N LEU A 110 13.45 -3.45 1.14
CA LEU A 110 13.24 -4.54 0.18
C LEU A 110 13.07 -4.01 -1.24
N ILE A 111 12.29 -2.93 -1.43
CA ILE A 111 12.08 -2.31 -2.74
C ILE A 111 13.44 -1.87 -3.33
N ILE A 112 14.27 -1.20 -2.56
CA ILE A 112 15.56 -0.73 -3.05
C ILE A 112 16.53 -1.89 -3.27
N GLY A 113 16.54 -2.88 -2.37
CA GLY A 113 17.33 -4.09 -2.54
C GLY A 113 16.99 -4.84 -3.83
N PHE A 114 15.71 -5.09 -4.08
CA PHE A 114 15.26 -5.74 -5.31
C PHE A 114 15.46 -4.87 -6.55
N SER A 115 15.26 -3.55 -6.46
CA SER A 115 15.52 -2.63 -7.56
C SER A 115 16.99 -2.62 -7.96
N TRP A 116 17.91 -2.66 -6.99
CA TRP A 116 19.32 -2.77 -7.25
C TRP A 116 19.68 -4.13 -7.89
N LEU A 117 19.12 -5.22 -7.34
CA LEU A 117 19.41 -6.58 -7.81
C LEU A 117 18.89 -6.83 -9.24
N ILE A 118 17.63 -6.40 -9.52
CA ILE A 118 16.95 -6.70 -10.79
C ILE A 118 17.28 -5.67 -11.87
N PHE A 119 17.19 -4.38 -11.52
CA PHE A 119 17.31 -3.29 -12.48
C PHE A 119 18.69 -2.61 -12.47
N LYS A 120 19.61 -3.04 -11.57
CA LYS A 120 20.94 -2.45 -11.37
C LYS A 120 20.90 -0.92 -11.20
N THR A 121 19.81 -0.41 -10.60
CA THR A 121 19.62 1.02 -10.33
C THR A 121 20.63 1.49 -9.30
N LYS A 122 21.29 2.63 -9.57
CA LYS A 122 22.18 3.25 -8.59
C LYS A 122 21.36 3.94 -7.52
N THR A 123 21.52 3.53 -6.27
CA THR A 123 20.94 4.23 -5.12
C THR A 123 21.81 5.44 -4.75
N SER A 124 21.15 6.56 -4.43
CA SER A 124 21.87 7.73 -3.94
C SER A 124 22.26 7.53 -2.47
N LEU A 125 23.36 8.17 -2.04
CA LEU A 125 23.80 8.13 -0.65
C LEU A 125 22.71 8.62 0.32
N LEU A 126 21.94 9.64 -0.08
CA LEU A 126 20.83 10.18 0.70
C LEU A 126 19.69 9.14 0.89
N GLN A 127 19.40 8.35 -0.13
CA GLN A 127 18.40 7.27 -0.03
C GLN A 127 18.88 6.20 0.94
N PHE A 128 20.18 5.83 0.89
CA PHE A 128 20.75 4.86 1.81
C PHE A 128 20.69 5.34 3.27
N ILE A 129 21.06 6.59 3.53
CA ILE A 129 20.99 7.20 4.86
C ILE A 129 19.52 7.23 5.36
N GLY A 130 18.56 7.64 4.51
CA GLY A 130 17.15 7.69 4.86
C GLY A 130 16.59 6.31 5.25
N ILE A 131 16.96 5.26 4.51
CA ILE A 131 16.57 3.88 4.82
C ILE A 131 17.17 3.44 6.16
N PHE A 132 18.46 3.67 6.34
CA PHE A 132 19.16 3.29 7.56
C PHE A 132 18.54 3.93 8.80
N LEU A 133 18.23 5.22 8.75
CA LEU A 133 17.51 5.93 9.80
C LEU A 133 16.09 5.38 10.02
N SER A 134 15.37 5.05 8.96
CA SER A 134 14.01 4.47 9.05
C SER A 134 14.05 3.09 9.73
N VAL A 135 15.02 2.25 9.39
CA VAL A 135 15.17 0.93 10.01
C VAL A 135 15.54 1.06 11.49
N ILE A 136 16.49 1.92 11.83
CA ILE A 136 16.84 2.16 13.25
C ILE A 136 15.62 2.64 14.02
N GLY A 137 14.88 3.63 13.50
CA GLY A 137 13.68 4.14 14.15
C GLY A 137 12.55 3.11 14.30
N ALA A 138 12.54 2.05 13.50
CA ALA A 138 11.57 0.97 13.62
C ALA A 138 11.94 -0.04 14.73
N PHE A 139 13.21 -0.11 15.13
CA PHE A 139 13.71 -1.04 16.14
C PHE A 139 13.99 -0.37 17.51
N CYS A 140 13.85 0.95 17.62
CA CYS A 140 13.93 1.69 18.88
C CYS A 140 12.54 1.93 19.49
#